data_877ae8bc3c488c1f1ea707c6ff66bab8
#
_entry.id   877ae8bc3c488c1f1ea707c6ff66bab8
#
_cell.length_a   1.000
_cell.length_b   1.000
_cell.length_c   1.000
_cell.angle_alpha   90.00
_cell.angle_beta   90.00
_cell.angle_gamma   90.00
#
_symmetry.space_group_name_H-M   'P 1'
#
loop_
_entity.id
_entity.type
_entity.pdbx_description
1 polymer ?
#
loop_
_entity_poly.entity_id
_entity_poly.type
_entity_poly.pdbx_seq_one_letter_code
_entity_poly.pdbx_strand_id
1 'polypeptide(L)'
;MSKIEKTEEMFCYQCEQRAGCSGCTGARGVCGKSSKTALLQDKLTGSLVALAEAVGEQNVSEKTNRIMIEGLFATLTNVNFDDEALEKLIETALKEKEVYASGCSVCQAPCGRMEIYEMEKVWREPDEDIKSLKSLLLFGLRGIAAYAYHAMVLGYNDEEVNRFFYKGMSALGQDRTMENLLGIVMETGAVNFKCMELLDKANTETYGIPAPAEVSLKVEKGPFIVISGHDLKDLKMLLEQTEGKGINIYTHGEMPVSYTHLRAHETELHL
;
A
#
# COMPACT_ATOMS: atom_id res chain seq x y z
N MET A 1 -39.94 -8.30 -11.85
CA MET A 1 -39.01 -9.38 -11.46
C MET A 1 -37.62 -8.75 -11.41
N SER A 2 -37.14 -8.41 -10.21
CA SER A 2 -35.81 -7.81 -10.00
C SER A 2 -34.74 -8.85 -10.38
N LYS A 3 -33.81 -8.44 -11.26
CA LYS A 3 -32.57 -9.19 -11.45
C LYS A 3 -31.86 -9.22 -10.09
N ILE A 4 -31.81 -10.40 -9.48
CA ILE A 4 -30.91 -10.68 -8.37
C ILE A 4 -29.51 -10.55 -9.00
N GLU A 5 -28.82 -9.44 -8.75
CA GLU A 5 -27.38 -9.35 -9.02
C GLU A 5 -26.74 -10.50 -8.24
N LYS A 6 -26.13 -11.43 -8.96
CA LYS A 6 -25.25 -12.43 -8.36
C LYS A 6 -24.19 -11.61 -7.60
N THR A 7 -24.25 -11.62 -6.29
CA THR A 7 -23.15 -11.11 -5.45
C THR A 7 -21.93 -11.96 -5.82
N GLU A 8 -20.97 -11.35 -6.52
CA GLU A 8 -19.70 -12.01 -6.80
C GLU A 8 -19.06 -12.32 -5.42
N GLU A 9 -18.77 -13.59 -5.21
CA GLU A 9 -18.14 -14.04 -3.96
C GLU A 9 -16.71 -13.53 -3.93
N MET A 10 -16.31 -12.94 -2.81
CA MET A 10 -14.93 -12.48 -2.60
C MET A 10 -14.00 -13.67 -2.35
N PHE A 11 -12.73 -13.49 -2.65
CA PHE A 11 -11.66 -14.31 -2.12
C PHE A 11 -10.54 -13.41 -1.59
N CYS A 12 -10.14 -13.59 -0.33
CA CYS A 12 -9.05 -12.84 0.28
C CYS A 12 -8.32 -13.68 1.33
N TYR A 13 -6.99 -13.78 1.23
CA TYR A 13 -6.14 -14.47 2.22
C TYR A 13 -4.92 -13.63 2.66
N GLN A 14 -5.07 -12.30 2.60
CA GLN A 14 -3.96 -11.36 2.82
C GLN A 14 -3.50 -11.24 4.28
N CYS A 15 -4.25 -11.75 5.25
CA CYS A 15 -3.89 -11.67 6.67
C CYS A 15 -4.11 -13.00 7.38
N GLU A 16 -3.51 -13.15 8.54
CA GLU A 16 -3.62 -14.35 9.38
C GLU A 16 -5.01 -14.57 9.98
N GLN A 17 -5.84 -13.51 10.07
CA GLN A 17 -7.22 -13.59 10.59
C GLN A 17 -8.22 -14.17 9.58
N ARG A 18 -7.77 -14.58 8.40
CA ARG A 18 -8.62 -15.14 7.36
C ARG A 18 -9.47 -16.33 7.85
N ALA A 19 -10.70 -16.42 7.37
CA ALA A 19 -11.65 -17.45 7.76
C ALA A 19 -11.11 -18.86 7.46
N GLY A 20 -11.18 -19.75 8.46
CA GLY A 20 -10.80 -21.16 8.33
C GLY A 20 -9.35 -21.42 7.90
N CYS A 21 -8.45 -20.49 8.10
CA CYS A 21 -7.05 -20.53 7.65
C CYS A 21 -6.85 -20.71 6.12
N SER A 22 -7.92 -20.68 5.33
CA SER A 22 -7.88 -20.86 3.88
C SER A 22 -8.10 -19.56 3.09
N GLY A 23 -9.03 -18.73 3.55
CA GLY A 23 -9.38 -17.46 2.93
C GLY A 23 -10.76 -16.99 3.34
N CYS A 24 -11.02 -15.69 3.20
CA CYS A 24 -12.36 -15.13 3.36
C CYS A 24 -13.09 -15.24 2.02
N THR A 25 -14.25 -15.88 2.05
CA THR A 25 -15.16 -16.07 0.91
C THR A 25 -16.56 -15.58 1.31
N GLY A 26 -17.42 -15.30 0.35
CA GLY A 26 -18.78 -14.85 0.61
C GLY A 26 -18.93 -13.33 0.62
N ALA A 27 -19.81 -12.81 1.48
CA ALA A 27 -20.22 -11.40 1.46
C ALA A 27 -19.26 -10.45 2.21
N ARG A 28 -18.52 -10.95 3.20
CA ARG A 28 -17.62 -10.16 4.05
C ARG A 28 -16.42 -10.98 4.54
N GLY A 29 -15.27 -10.31 4.65
CA GLY A 29 -14.10 -10.83 5.36
C GLY A 29 -14.21 -10.72 6.88
N VAL A 30 -13.35 -11.42 7.61
CA VAL A 30 -13.26 -11.34 9.08
C VAL A 30 -12.99 -9.91 9.56
N CYS A 31 -12.21 -9.11 8.82
CA CYS A 31 -11.95 -7.71 9.11
C CYS A 31 -13.13 -6.75 8.82
N GLY A 32 -14.25 -7.27 8.31
CA GLY A 32 -15.40 -6.46 7.92
C GLY A 32 -15.40 -5.95 6.47
N LYS A 33 -14.30 -6.18 5.71
CA LYS A 33 -14.21 -5.84 4.29
C LYS A 33 -15.37 -6.47 3.51
N SER A 34 -16.07 -5.68 2.69
CA SER A 34 -17.12 -6.19 1.82
C SER A 34 -16.54 -6.97 0.63
N SER A 35 -17.35 -7.83 0.00
CA SER A 35 -16.96 -8.48 -1.26
C SER A 35 -16.66 -7.46 -2.34
N LYS A 36 -17.45 -6.38 -2.45
CA LYS A 36 -17.21 -5.29 -3.41
C LYS A 36 -15.83 -4.66 -3.20
N THR A 37 -15.49 -4.28 -1.96
CA THR A 37 -14.18 -3.70 -1.64
C THR A 37 -13.03 -4.65 -1.97
N ALA A 38 -13.17 -5.96 -1.67
CA ALA A 38 -12.14 -6.94 -2.00
C ALA A 38 -11.91 -7.06 -3.51
N LEU A 39 -12.99 -7.11 -4.30
CA LEU A 39 -12.93 -7.16 -5.77
C LEU A 39 -12.34 -5.87 -6.37
N LEU A 40 -12.66 -4.70 -5.80
CA LEU A 40 -12.05 -3.44 -6.22
C LEU A 40 -10.55 -3.40 -5.92
N GLN A 41 -10.10 -3.92 -4.79
CA GLN A 41 -8.67 -4.05 -4.48
C GLN A 41 -7.95 -5.00 -5.43
N ASP A 42 -8.58 -6.10 -5.82
CA ASP A 42 -8.05 -7.01 -6.84
C ASP A 42 -7.99 -6.33 -8.22
N LYS A 43 -9.05 -5.60 -8.61
CA LYS A 43 -9.05 -4.81 -9.86
C LYS A 43 -7.96 -3.74 -9.86
N LEU A 44 -7.77 -3.03 -8.74
CA LEU A 44 -6.70 -2.04 -8.62
C LEU A 44 -5.34 -2.70 -8.78
N THR A 45 -5.10 -3.81 -8.07
CA THR A 45 -3.84 -4.57 -8.20
C THR A 45 -3.61 -5.02 -9.64
N GLY A 46 -4.63 -5.57 -10.31
CA GLY A 46 -4.54 -5.96 -11.72
C GLY A 46 -4.31 -4.78 -12.68
N SER A 47 -4.85 -3.60 -12.37
CA SER A 47 -4.59 -2.37 -13.12
C SER A 47 -3.15 -1.91 -12.99
N LEU A 48 -2.55 -2.05 -11.79
CA LEU A 48 -1.15 -1.73 -11.54
C LEU A 48 -0.19 -2.73 -12.21
N VAL A 49 -0.55 -4.02 -12.26
CA VAL A 49 0.20 -5.02 -13.07
C VAL A 49 0.19 -4.60 -14.54
N ALA A 50 -0.99 -4.28 -15.08
CA ALA A 50 -1.12 -3.86 -16.48
C ALA A 50 -0.39 -2.54 -16.77
N LEU A 51 -0.34 -1.61 -15.82
CA LEU A 51 0.47 -0.38 -15.92
C LEU A 51 1.96 -0.73 -15.95
N ALA A 52 2.43 -1.61 -15.07
CA ALA A 52 3.83 -2.02 -15.01
C ALA A 52 4.29 -2.68 -16.31
N GLU A 53 3.45 -3.55 -16.90
CA GLU A 53 3.71 -4.18 -18.20
C GLU A 53 3.78 -3.14 -19.33
N ALA A 54 2.90 -2.14 -19.33
CA ALA A 54 2.89 -1.09 -20.33
C ALA A 54 4.11 -0.17 -20.24
N VAL A 55 4.57 0.13 -19.03
CA VAL A 55 5.78 0.91 -18.76
C VAL A 55 7.03 0.18 -19.27
N GLY A 56 7.18 -1.12 -18.97
CA GLY A 56 8.34 -1.91 -19.35
C GLY A 56 9.66 -1.24 -18.92
N GLU A 57 10.56 -0.97 -19.88
CA GLU A 57 11.85 -0.31 -19.64
C GLU A 57 11.83 1.21 -19.89
N GLN A 58 10.66 1.78 -20.14
CA GLN A 58 10.53 3.21 -20.41
C GLN A 58 10.84 4.07 -19.18
N ASN A 59 11.20 5.33 -19.41
CA ASN A 59 11.33 6.29 -18.32
C ASN A 59 9.97 6.63 -17.73
N VAL A 60 9.91 6.67 -16.42
CA VAL A 60 8.68 6.84 -15.66
C VAL A 60 8.61 8.23 -15.05
N SER A 61 7.46 8.89 -15.18
CA SER A 61 7.25 10.19 -14.55
C SER A 61 7.03 10.06 -13.04
N GLU A 62 7.30 11.14 -12.29
CA GLU A 62 6.96 11.21 -10.85
C GLU A 62 5.47 10.95 -10.60
N LYS A 63 4.61 11.45 -11.48
CA LYS A 63 3.16 11.20 -11.41
C LYS A 63 2.84 9.70 -11.50
N THR A 64 3.48 8.99 -12.42
CA THR A 64 3.26 7.56 -12.61
C THR A 64 3.79 6.76 -11.40
N ASN A 65 4.95 7.14 -10.86
CA ASN A 65 5.50 6.55 -9.63
C ASN A 65 4.53 6.75 -8.45
N ARG A 66 3.98 7.94 -8.31
CA ARG A 66 2.97 8.23 -7.29
C ARG A 66 1.74 7.33 -7.43
N ILE A 67 1.20 7.16 -8.63
CA ILE A 67 0.05 6.29 -8.89
C ILE A 67 0.35 4.84 -8.48
N MET A 68 1.54 4.34 -8.82
CA MET A 68 1.97 2.99 -8.44
C MET A 68 2.06 2.83 -6.92
N ILE A 69 2.72 3.75 -6.23
CA ILE A 69 2.89 3.70 -4.78
C ILE A 69 1.55 3.85 -4.05
N GLU A 70 0.74 4.86 -4.40
CA GLU A 70 -0.58 5.09 -3.80
C GLU A 70 -1.53 3.91 -4.03
N GLY A 71 -1.53 3.34 -5.24
CA GLY A 71 -2.36 2.19 -5.56
C GLY A 71 -1.97 0.93 -4.78
N LEU A 72 -0.68 0.63 -4.67
CA LEU A 72 -0.19 -0.49 -3.86
C LEU A 72 -0.49 -0.27 -2.36
N PHE A 73 -0.24 0.93 -1.86
CA PHE A 73 -0.53 1.29 -0.47
C PHE A 73 -2.03 1.16 -0.15
N ALA A 74 -2.92 1.63 -1.04
CA ALA A 74 -4.37 1.49 -0.86
C ALA A 74 -4.85 0.03 -0.81
N THR A 75 -4.10 -0.91 -1.39
CA THR A 75 -4.43 -2.35 -1.37
C THR A 75 -3.81 -3.11 -0.19
N LEU A 76 -3.08 -2.45 0.70
CA LEU A 76 -2.61 -3.03 1.95
C LEU A 76 -3.78 -3.51 2.81
N THR A 77 -3.51 -4.51 3.63
CA THR A 77 -4.51 -5.08 4.52
C THR A 77 -5.06 -3.99 5.46
N ASN A 78 -6.38 -3.76 5.40
CA ASN A 78 -7.13 -2.86 6.28
C ASN A 78 -6.75 -1.36 6.19
N VAL A 79 -6.10 -0.92 5.12
CA VAL A 79 -5.73 0.49 4.92
C VAL A 79 -6.86 1.30 4.29
N ASN A 80 -7.48 0.79 3.23
CA ASN A 80 -8.52 1.54 2.51
C ASN A 80 -9.76 0.67 2.24
N PHE A 81 -10.90 1.11 2.79
CA PHE A 81 -12.22 0.49 2.59
C PHE A 81 -13.19 1.42 1.85
N ASP A 82 -12.70 2.53 1.29
CA ASP A 82 -13.48 3.46 0.50
C ASP A 82 -13.55 2.98 -0.96
N ASP A 83 -14.71 2.44 -1.33
CA ASP A 83 -14.96 1.93 -2.67
C ASP A 83 -14.82 3.00 -3.75
N GLU A 84 -15.25 4.25 -3.49
CA GLU A 84 -15.16 5.35 -4.46
C GLU A 84 -13.71 5.77 -4.69
N ALA A 85 -12.91 5.82 -3.63
CA ALA A 85 -11.47 6.09 -3.73
C ALA A 85 -10.75 4.99 -4.52
N LEU A 86 -11.09 3.72 -4.30
CA LEU A 86 -10.53 2.59 -5.05
C LEU A 86 -10.92 2.65 -6.54
N GLU A 87 -12.19 2.92 -6.86
CA GLU A 87 -12.66 3.11 -8.24
C GLU A 87 -11.89 4.22 -8.96
N LYS A 88 -11.67 5.35 -8.30
CA LYS A 88 -10.89 6.47 -8.83
C LYS A 88 -9.41 6.12 -9.07
N LEU A 89 -8.79 5.36 -8.17
CA LEU A 89 -7.42 4.89 -8.35
C LEU A 89 -7.30 3.93 -9.54
N ILE A 90 -8.27 3.03 -9.73
CA ILE A 90 -8.34 2.13 -10.89
C ILE A 90 -8.41 2.95 -12.19
N GLU A 91 -9.34 3.91 -12.28
CA GLU A 91 -9.46 4.77 -13.46
C GLU A 91 -8.15 5.54 -13.74
N THR A 92 -7.50 6.03 -12.69
CA THR A 92 -6.25 6.79 -12.81
C THR A 92 -5.13 5.90 -13.32
N ALA A 93 -4.98 4.69 -12.79
CA ALA A 93 -3.98 3.72 -13.23
C ALA A 93 -4.19 3.29 -14.70
N LEU A 94 -5.45 3.06 -15.10
CA LEU A 94 -5.78 2.70 -16.48
C LEU A 94 -5.52 3.84 -17.47
N LYS A 95 -5.87 5.09 -17.13
CA LYS A 95 -5.54 6.26 -17.94
C LYS A 95 -4.02 6.45 -18.09
N GLU A 96 -3.29 6.23 -17.01
CA GLU A 96 -1.82 6.32 -17.05
C GLU A 96 -1.20 5.20 -17.89
N LYS A 97 -1.74 3.97 -17.82
CA LYS A 97 -1.35 2.86 -18.70
C LYS A 97 -1.43 3.24 -20.18
N GLU A 98 -2.50 3.94 -20.60
CA GLU A 98 -2.68 4.35 -21.99
C GLU A 98 -1.54 5.26 -22.50
N VAL A 99 -0.96 6.08 -21.62
CA VAL A 99 0.17 6.96 -21.96
C VAL A 99 1.37 6.14 -22.43
N TYR A 100 1.67 5.04 -21.76
CA TYR A 100 2.80 4.16 -22.08
C TYR A 100 2.47 3.16 -23.20
N ALA A 101 1.23 2.72 -23.31
CA ALA A 101 0.79 1.81 -24.36
C ALA A 101 0.78 2.47 -25.76
N SER A 102 0.63 3.79 -25.85
CA SER A 102 0.61 4.52 -27.14
C SER A 102 1.98 4.63 -27.81
N GLY A 103 3.07 4.32 -27.08
CA GLY A 103 4.45 4.31 -27.61
C GLY A 103 4.84 3.06 -28.37
N CYS A 104 3.99 2.03 -28.49
CA CYS A 104 4.29 0.82 -29.23
C CYS A 104 4.20 1.06 -30.74
N SER A 105 5.34 1.35 -31.37
CA SER A 105 5.45 1.53 -32.82
C SER A 105 5.26 0.25 -33.67
N VAL A 106 5.17 -0.90 -33.00
CA VAL A 106 5.08 -2.23 -33.66
C VAL A 106 3.64 -2.71 -33.82
N CYS A 107 2.72 -2.25 -33.00
CA CYS A 107 1.34 -2.68 -33.01
C CYS A 107 0.40 -1.53 -33.40
N GLN A 108 -0.10 -1.52 -34.65
CA GLN A 108 -1.20 -0.63 -35.07
C GLN A 108 -2.59 -1.13 -34.62
N ALA A 109 -2.65 -2.27 -33.95
CA ALA A 109 -3.88 -2.79 -33.37
C ALA A 109 -4.11 -2.22 -31.96
N PRO A 110 -5.36 -2.07 -31.50
CA PRO A 110 -5.66 -1.76 -30.11
C PRO A 110 -5.27 -2.99 -29.24
N CYS A 111 -3.97 -3.14 -29.01
CA CYS A 111 -3.45 -4.18 -28.15
C CYS A 111 -3.98 -3.96 -26.74
N GLY A 112 -5.01 -4.72 -26.32
CA GLY A 112 -5.42 -4.89 -24.93
C GLY A 112 -5.59 -3.63 -24.09
N ARG A 113 -5.98 -2.49 -24.70
CA ARG A 113 -5.97 -1.16 -24.05
C ARG A 113 -6.76 -1.07 -22.76
N MET A 114 -7.65 -2.01 -22.50
CA MET A 114 -8.55 -2.01 -21.34
C MET A 114 -8.45 -3.30 -20.51
N GLU A 115 -7.53 -4.20 -20.84
CA GLU A 115 -7.41 -5.44 -20.08
C GLU A 115 -6.68 -5.17 -18.76
N ILE A 116 -7.41 -5.41 -17.67
CA ILE A 116 -6.90 -5.48 -16.32
C ILE A 116 -6.38 -6.91 -16.13
N TYR A 117 -5.21 -7.07 -15.52
CA TYR A 117 -4.74 -8.39 -15.16
C TYR A 117 -5.67 -9.01 -14.10
N GLU A 118 -6.14 -10.23 -14.39
CA GLU A 118 -7.05 -10.93 -13.49
C GLU A 118 -6.28 -11.55 -12.33
N MET A 119 -6.41 -10.97 -11.13
CA MET A 119 -5.73 -11.47 -9.94
C MET A 119 -6.10 -12.91 -9.57
N GLU A 120 -7.23 -13.40 -10.05
CA GLU A 120 -7.62 -14.79 -9.89
C GLU A 120 -6.57 -15.76 -10.46
N LYS A 121 -5.81 -15.37 -11.49
CA LYS A 121 -4.68 -16.15 -12.03
C LYS A 121 -3.55 -16.34 -11.02
N VAL A 122 -3.36 -15.40 -10.09
CA VAL A 122 -2.42 -15.55 -8.96
C VAL A 122 -3.04 -16.42 -7.86
N TRP A 123 -4.30 -16.14 -7.54
CA TRP A 123 -4.97 -16.82 -6.42
C TRP A 123 -5.26 -18.30 -6.70
N ARG A 124 -5.48 -18.67 -7.98
CA ARG A 124 -5.77 -20.02 -8.45
C ARG A 124 -4.62 -20.65 -9.22
N GLU A 125 -3.41 -20.14 -9.09
CA GLU A 125 -2.21 -20.78 -9.62
C GLU A 125 -2.14 -22.24 -9.13
N PRO A 126 -2.09 -23.22 -10.05
CA PRO A 126 -2.12 -24.62 -9.66
C PRO A 126 -0.83 -25.12 -9.02
N ASP A 127 0.31 -24.49 -9.32
CA ASP A 127 1.59 -24.77 -8.69
C ASP A 127 1.67 -23.97 -7.37
N GLU A 128 1.66 -24.69 -6.25
CA GLU A 128 1.66 -24.08 -4.91
C GLU A 128 2.94 -23.29 -4.61
N ASP A 129 4.08 -23.68 -5.17
CA ASP A 129 5.35 -22.98 -4.98
C ASP A 129 5.35 -21.66 -5.77
N ILE A 130 4.89 -21.69 -7.01
CA ILE A 130 4.71 -20.48 -7.84
C ILE A 130 3.69 -19.53 -7.20
N LYS A 131 2.56 -20.05 -6.72
CA LYS A 131 1.55 -19.26 -6.01
C LYS A 131 2.11 -18.60 -4.77
N SER A 132 2.87 -19.35 -3.98
CA SER A 132 3.49 -18.86 -2.75
C SER A 132 4.50 -17.76 -3.04
N LEU A 133 5.35 -17.92 -4.05
CA LEU A 133 6.34 -16.92 -4.44
C LEU A 133 5.68 -15.65 -5.02
N LYS A 134 4.67 -15.79 -5.89
CA LYS A 134 3.89 -14.64 -6.39
C LYS A 134 3.18 -13.90 -5.26
N SER A 135 2.61 -14.63 -4.30
CA SER A 135 1.95 -14.02 -3.12
C SER A 135 2.95 -13.29 -2.24
N LEU A 136 4.10 -13.90 -1.97
CA LEU A 136 5.18 -13.28 -1.17
C LEU A 136 5.72 -12.02 -1.85
N LEU A 137 5.93 -12.07 -3.17
CA LEU A 137 6.34 -10.90 -3.95
C LEU A 137 5.32 -9.77 -3.85
N LEU A 138 4.02 -10.06 -4.07
CA LEU A 138 2.97 -9.05 -4.01
C LEU A 138 2.86 -8.41 -2.61
N PHE A 139 2.91 -9.23 -1.55
CA PHE A 139 2.83 -8.72 -0.19
C PHE A 139 4.08 -7.92 0.18
N GLY A 140 5.25 -8.34 -0.29
CA GLY A 140 6.50 -7.58 -0.17
C GLY A 140 6.43 -6.22 -0.86
N LEU A 141 5.95 -6.17 -2.11
CA LEU A 141 5.76 -4.92 -2.85
C LEU A 141 4.80 -3.95 -2.15
N ARG A 142 3.70 -4.46 -1.59
CA ARG A 142 2.78 -3.65 -0.78
C ARG A 142 3.45 -3.10 0.47
N GLY A 143 4.28 -3.91 1.15
CA GLY A 143 5.05 -3.47 2.31
C GLY A 143 6.04 -2.37 1.96
N ILE A 144 6.80 -2.53 0.86
CA ILE A 144 7.71 -1.47 0.36
C ILE A 144 6.92 -0.21 0.01
N ALA A 145 5.73 -0.35 -0.62
CA ALA A 145 4.90 0.79 -0.98
C ALA A 145 4.41 1.57 0.24
N ALA A 146 4.18 0.92 1.39
CA ALA A 146 3.85 1.61 2.61
C ALA A 146 5.00 2.53 3.07
N TYR A 147 6.22 2.04 3.08
CA TYR A 147 7.41 2.84 3.42
C TYR A 147 7.67 3.94 2.39
N ALA A 148 7.59 3.59 1.10
CA ALA A 148 7.76 4.56 0.02
C ALA A 148 6.70 5.67 0.06
N TYR A 149 5.44 5.35 0.39
CA TYR A 149 4.38 6.34 0.53
C TYR A 149 4.69 7.35 1.63
N HIS A 150 5.07 6.89 2.82
CA HIS A 150 5.41 7.78 3.92
C HIS A 150 6.66 8.64 3.61
N ALA A 151 7.67 8.10 2.95
CA ALA A 151 8.80 8.89 2.47
C ALA A 151 8.37 9.92 1.40
N MET A 152 7.56 9.50 0.43
CA MET A 152 7.08 10.34 -0.68
C MET A 152 6.25 11.53 -0.20
N VAL A 153 5.37 11.37 0.80
CA VAL A 153 4.58 12.49 1.36
C VAL A 153 5.43 13.52 2.11
N LEU A 154 6.66 13.16 2.47
CA LEU A 154 7.67 14.05 3.02
C LEU A 154 8.60 14.64 1.95
N GLY A 155 8.41 14.30 0.68
CA GLY A 155 9.20 14.79 -0.45
C GLY A 155 10.44 13.95 -0.79
N TYR A 156 10.55 12.73 -0.25
CA TYR A 156 11.68 11.84 -0.49
C TYR A 156 11.31 10.73 -1.47
N ASN A 157 12.19 10.48 -2.42
CA ASN A 157 12.04 9.44 -3.45
C ASN A 157 13.38 8.77 -3.72
N ASP A 158 13.35 7.52 -4.15
CA ASP A 158 14.50 6.77 -4.64
C ASP A 158 14.15 6.10 -5.98
N GLU A 159 14.98 6.30 -7.00
CA GLU A 159 14.72 5.81 -8.35
C GLU A 159 14.78 4.28 -8.45
N GLU A 160 15.68 3.63 -7.73
CA GLU A 160 15.81 2.18 -7.74
C GLU A 160 14.59 1.53 -7.08
N VAL A 161 14.13 2.08 -5.96
CA VAL A 161 12.88 1.63 -5.30
C VAL A 161 11.70 1.82 -6.25
N ASN A 162 11.58 2.96 -6.90
CA ASN A 162 10.49 3.23 -7.83
C ASN A 162 10.52 2.27 -9.03
N ARG A 163 11.67 2.01 -9.63
CA ARG A 163 11.82 1.07 -10.76
C ARG A 163 11.48 -0.36 -10.36
N PHE A 164 11.81 -0.75 -9.15
CA PHE A 164 11.55 -2.09 -8.68
C PHE A 164 10.05 -2.42 -8.60
N PHE A 165 9.18 -1.45 -8.31
CA PHE A 165 7.75 -1.66 -8.35
C PHE A 165 7.27 -2.16 -9.72
N TYR A 166 7.75 -1.57 -10.80
CA TYR A 166 7.37 -2.00 -12.17
C TYR A 166 7.92 -3.38 -12.49
N LYS A 167 9.16 -3.67 -12.12
CA LYS A 167 9.76 -4.99 -12.29
C LYS A 167 8.99 -6.07 -11.54
N GLY A 168 8.69 -5.84 -10.27
CA GLY A 168 7.97 -6.78 -9.42
C GLY A 168 6.53 -6.99 -9.85
N MET A 169 5.80 -5.91 -10.13
CA MET A 169 4.41 -5.98 -10.59
C MET A 169 4.29 -6.66 -11.95
N SER A 170 5.17 -6.36 -12.90
CA SER A 170 5.22 -7.05 -14.18
C SER A 170 5.52 -8.55 -14.04
N ALA A 171 6.35 -8.93 -13.08
CA ALA A 171 6.66 -10.35 -12.82
C ALA A 171 5.46 -11.15 -12.31
N LEU A 172 4.47 -10.51 -11.67
CA LEU A 172 3.21 -11.16 -11.27
C LEU A 172 2.35 -11.54 -12.47
N GLY A 173 2.34 -10.70 -13.50
CA GLY A 173 1.55 -10.89 -14.72
C GLY A 173 2.15 -11.90 -15.71
N GLN A 174 3.41 -12.24 -15.55
CA GLN A 174 4.14 -13.09 -16.49
C GLN A 174 4.26 -14.55 -16.01
N ASP A 175 4.35 -15.47 -16.98
CA ASP A 175 4.74 -16.85 -16.69
C ASP A 175 6.24 -16.88 -16.38
N ARG A 176 6.57 -17.23 -15.15
CA ARG A 176 7.93 -17.26 -14.64
C ARG A 176 8.25 -18.62 -14.02
N THR A 177 9.49 -19.03 -14.13
CA THR A 177 9.98 -20.21 -13.40
C THR A 177 10.14 -19.88 -11.91
N MET A 178 10.10 -20.91 -11.07
CA MET A 178 10.33 -20.79 -9.65
C MET A 178 11.67 -20.10 -9.33
N GLU A 179 12.74 -20.45 -10.06
CA GLU A 179 14.07 -19.84 -9.88
C GLU A 179 14.07 -18.33 -10.16
N ASN A 180 13.39 -17.91 -11.25
CA ASN A 180 13.27 -16.50 -11.59
C ASN A 180 12.46 -15.73 -10.53
N LEU A 181 11.34 -16.28 -10.04
CA LEU A 181 10.54 -15.68 -8.99
C LEU A 181 11.30 -15.57 -7.68
N LEU A 182 12.04 -16.63 -7.29
CA LEU A 182 12.88 -16.63 -6.10
C LEU A 182 13.93 -15.51 -6.17
N GLY A 183 14.58 -15.33 -7.33
CA GLY A 183 15.51 -14.23 -7.55
C GLY A 183 14.89 -12.86 -7.32
N ILE A 184 13.67 -12.63 -7.84
CA ILE A 184 12.95 -11.36 -7.65
C ILE A 184 12.52 -11.17 -6.17
N VAL A 185 12.09 -12.24 -5.49
CA VAL A 185 11.75 -12.20 -4.06
C VAL A 185 12.97 -11.84 -3.21
N MET A 186 14.14 -12.38 -3.52
CA MET A 186 15.39 -12.01 -2.83
C MET A 186 15.75 -10.54 -3.07
N GLU A 187 15.61 -10.07 -4.30
CA GLU A 187 15.79 -8.65 -4.65
C GLU A 187 14.79 -7.75 -3.93
N THR A 188 13.53 -8.20 -3.74
CA THR A 188 12.52 -7.49 -2.93
C THR A 188 13.05 -7.18 -1.53
N GLY A 189 13.76 -8.11 -0.90
CA GLY A 189 14.37 -7.90 0.41
C GLY A 189 15.43 -6.79 0.40
N ALA A 190 16.31 -6.79 -0.61
CA ALA A 190 17.35 -5.76 -0.75
C ALA A 190 16.74 -4.36 -1.01
N VAL A 191 15.75 -4.28 -1.89
CA VAL A 191 15.05 -3.02 -2.17
C VAL A 191 14.24 -2.54 -0.97
N ASN A 192 13.62 -3.46 -0.22
CA ASN A 192 12.94 -3.10 1.02
C ASN A 192 13.90 -2.46 2.03
N PHE A 193 15.09 -3.02 2.20
CA PHE A 193 16.10 -2.44 3.08
C PHE A 193 16.45 -1.00 2.65
N LYS A 194 16.68 -0.78 1.36
CA LYS A 194 16.93 0.55 0.80
C LYS A 194 15.76 1.52 1.02
N CYS A 195 14.53 1.04 0.88
CA CYS A 195 13.33 1.84 1.13
C CYS A 195 13.18 2.21 2.62
N MET A 196 13.57 1.31 3.53
CA MET A 196 13.61 1.59 4.97
C MET A 196 14.65 2.68 5.31
N GLU A 197 15.84 2.62 4.70
CA GLU A 197 16.86 3.69 4.83
C GLU A 197 16.33 5.04 4.33
N LEU A 198 15.60 5.04 3.19
CA LEU A 198 14.95 6.24 2.66
C LEU A 198 13.93 6.82 3.64
N LEU A 199 13.09 5.97 4.23
CA LEU A 199 12.08 6.39 5.20
C LEU A 199 12.72 6.89 6.50
N ASP A 200 13.74 6.20 7.01
CA ASP A 200 14.50 6.66 8.20
C ASP A 200 15.08 8.05 7.95
N LYS A 201 15.73 8.26 6.81
CA LYS A 201 16.23 9.57 6.40
C LYS A 201 15.11 10.61 6.34
N ALA A 202 14.00 10.30 5.69
CA ALA A 202 12.85 11.21 5.56
C ALA A 202 12.30 11.62 6.93
N ASN A 203 12.14 10.67 7.84
CA ASN A 203 11.65 10.93 9.19
C ASN A 203 12.66 11.73 10.04
N THR A 204 13.91 11.32 10.05
CA THR A 204 14.95 11.98 10.87
C THR A 204 15.24 13.41 10.41
N GLU A 205 15.24 13.66 9.10
CA GLU A 205 15.43 15.02 8.56
C GLU A 205 14.18 15.90 8.78
N THR A 206 12.98 15.33 8.81
CA THR A 206 11.72 16.07 8.96
C THR A 206 11.34 16.30 10.41
N TYR A 207 11.53 15.32 11.29
CA TYR A 207 11.04 15.33 12.67
C TYR A 207 12.16 15.37 13.71
N GLY A 208 13.40 15.10 13.32
CA GLY A 208 14.56 15.05 14.18
C GLY A 208 14.96 13.63 14.57
N ILE A 209 16.12 13.51 15.18
CA ILE A 209 16.66 12.23 15.66
C ILE A 209 15.93 11.82 16.94
N PRO A 210 15.47 10.57 17.06
CA PRO A 210 14.83 10.06 18.27
C PRO A 210 15.72 10.24 19.50
N ALA A 211 15.14 10.75 20.57
CA ALA A 211 15.83 10.87 21.85
C ALA A 211 14.91 10.44 22.99
N PRO A 212 15.43 9.79 24.04
CA PRO A 212 14.64 9.48 25.21
C PRO A 212 13.98 10.74 25.80
N ALA A 213 12.69 10.67 26.07
CA ALA A 213 11.91 11.76 26.67
C ALA A 213 11.19 11.25 27.93
N GLU A 214 11.08 12.12 28.93
CA GLU A 214 10.22 11.86 30.08
C GLU A 214 8.81 12.36 29.79
N VAL A 215 7.82 11.48 29.91
CA VAL A 215 6.42 11.78 29.67
C VAL A 215 5.60 11.55 30.95
N SER A 216 4.61 12.42 31.20
CA SER A 216 3.71 12.28 32.34
C SER A 216 2.69 11.18 32.04
N LEU A 217 2.54 10.22 32.95
CA LEU A 217 1.49 9.21 32.91
C LEU A 217 0.16 9.70 33.49
N LYS A 218 0.08 10.98 33.89
CA LYS A 218 -1.13 11.55 34.49
C LYS A 218 -2.00 12.18 33.42
N VAL A 219 -3.30 11.89 33.50
CA VAL A 219 -4.30 12.58 32.68
C VAL A 219 -4.52 13.98 33.23
N GLU A 220 -4.39 14.99 32.37
CA GLU A 220 -4.64 16.37 32.71
C GLU A 220 -6.11 16.75 32.54
N LYS A 221 -6.56 17.73 33.32
CA LYS A 221 -7.94 18.23 33.22
C LYS A 221 -8.08 19.09 31.98
N GLY A 222 -9.07 18.80 31.15
CA GLY A 222 -9.36 19.61 29.95
C GLY A 222 -9.93 18.76 28.82
N PRO A 223 -10.27 19.38 27.69
CA PRO A 223 -10.63 18.66 26.48
C PRO A 223 -9.42 17.88 25.94
N PHE A 224 -9.68 16.73 25.36
CA PHE A 224 -8.60 15.90 24.84
C PHE A 224 -9.01 15.17 23.57
N ILE A 225 -8.01 14.77 22.79
CA ILE A 225 -8.13 13.88 21.64
C ILE A 225 -7.23 12.67 21.88
N VAL A 226 -7.76 11.47 21.67
CA VAL A 226 -6.97 10.24 21.66
C VAL A 226 -6.73 9.85 20.19
N ILE A 227 -5.47 9.65 19.85
CA ILE A 227 -5.05 9.24 18.51
C ILE A 227 -4.33 7.90 18.56
N SER A 228 -4.61 7.03 17.59
CA SER A 228 -3.93 5.75 17.40
C SER A 228 -3.58 5.60 15.92
N GLY A 229 -2.46 4.95 15.61
CA GLY A 229 -2.00 4.72 14.25
C GLY A 229 -0.48 4.82 14.12
N HIS A 230 0.00 5.09 12.89
CA HIS A 230 1.42 5.07 12.55
C HIS A 230 1.86 6.32 11.75
N ASP A 231 0.92 7.18 11.31
CA ASP A 231 1.24 8.30 10.43
C ASP A 231 1.75 9.51 11.23
N LEU A 232 3.07 9.74 11.14
CA LEU A 232 3.73 10.87 11.80
C LEU A 232 3.33 12.22 11.20
N LYS A 233 3.00 12.28 9.91
CA LYS A 233 2.58 13.53 9.29
C LYS A 233 1.22 13.97 9.80
N ASP A 234 0.28 13.04 9.91
CA ASP A 234 -1.05 13.32 10.46
C ASP A 234 -0.94 13.74 11.93
N LEU A 235 -0.10 13.08 12.73
CA LEU A 235 0.16 13.48 14.10
C LEU A 235 0.73 14.91 14.17
N LYS A 236 1.74 15.24 13.37
CA LYS A 236 2.31 16.58 13.31
C LYS A 236 1.25 17.63 12.97
N MET A 237 0.43 17.36 11.94
CA MET A 237 -0.65 18.27 11.55
C MET A 237 -1.70 18.45 12.65
N LEU A 238 -2.02 17.39 13.40
CA LEU A 238 -2.91 17.48 14.56
C LEU A 238 -2.35 18.36 15.65
N LEU A 239 -1.07 18.18 16.00
CA LEU A 239 -0.39 18.99 17.00
C LEU A 239 -0.35 20.47 16.60
N GLU A 240 0.01 20.77 15.35
CA GLU A 240 -0.01 22.13 14.81
C GLU A 240 -1.42 22.76 14.87
N GLN A 241 -2.46 22.00 14.55
CA GLN A 241 -3.85 22.47 14.60
C GLN A 241 -4.36 22.71 16.01
N THR A 242 -3.83 22.02 17.01
CA THR A 242 -4.29 22.08 18.42
C THR A 242 -3.40 22.97 19.29
N GLU A 243 -2.27 23.43 18.80
CA GLU A 243 -1.35 24.28 19.51
C GLU A 243 -2.04 25.53 20.06
N GLY A 244 -1.85 25.82 21.34
CA GLY A 244 -2.43 26.98 22.02
C GLY A 244 -3.94 26.92 22.27
N LYS A 245 -4.64 25.84 21.88
CA LYS A 245 -6.10 25.69 22.06
C LYS A 245 -6.51 25.05 23.40
N GLY A 246 -5.54 24.65 24.22
CA GLY A 246 -5.81 23.99 25.51
C GLY A 246 -6.43 22.60 25.36
N ILE A 247 -6.11 21.91 24.27
CA ILE A 247 -6.53 20.54 23.96
C ILE A 247 -5.34 19.62 24.21
N ASN A 248 -5.53 18.60 25.06
CA ASN A 248 -4.52 17.58 25.33
C ASN A 248 -4.58 16.49 24.26
N ILE A 249 -3.43 16.06 23.73
CA ILE A 249 -3.33 14.97 22.77
C ILE A 249 -2.74 13.75 23.48
N TYR A 250 -3.46 12.66 23.45
CA TYR A 250 -3.02 11.37 23.98
C TYR A 250 -2.86 10.38 22.83
N THR A 251 -1.75 9.66 22.84
CA THR A 251 -1.45 8.66 21.82
C THR A 251 -1.63 7.25 22.38
N HIS A 252 -2.00 6.32 21.53
CA HIS A 252 -2.25 4.92 21.90
C HIS A 252 -1.62 3.96 20.90
N GLY A 253 -1.31 2.74 21.36
CA GLY A 253 -0.78 1.65 20.53
C GLY A 253 0.67 1.91 20.09
N GLU A 254 0.94 1.85 18.80
CA GLU A 254 2.29 2.01 18.25
C GLU A 254 2.68 3.47 17.97
N MET A 255 1.76 4.40 18.06
CA MET A 255 2.04 5.83 17.88
C MET A 255 3.13 6.33 18.85
N PRO A 256 3.22 5.93 20.13
CA PRO A 256 4.31 6.32 21.04
C PRO A 256 5.70 5.99 20.52
N VAL A 257 5.89 4.86 19.84
CA VAL A 257 7.19 4.49 19.27
C VAL A 257 7.56 5.39 18.09
N SER A 258 6.55 5.85 17.35
CA SER A 258 6.74 6.65 16.15
C SER A 258 7.09 8.11 16.46
N TYR A 259 6.61 8.69 17.55
CA TYR A 259 6.83 10.12 17.83
C TYR A 259 8.00 10.43 18.79
N THR A 260 8.84 9.47 19.12
CA THR A 260 10.13 9.80 19.75
C THR A 260 10.95 10.78 18.91
N HIS A 261 10.59 10.96 17.65
CA HIS A 261 11.09 11.98 16.73
C HIS A 261 10.43 13.37 16.91
N LEU A 262 9.21 13.44 17.46
CA LEU A 262 8.47 14.69 17.61
C LEU A 262 8.65 15.24 19.02
N ARG A 263 9.19 16.45 19.14
CA ARG A 263 9.20 17.20 20.40
C ARG A 263 7.88 17.93 20.55
N ALA A 264 6.92 17.29 21.19
CA ALA A 264 5.66 17.92 21.52
C ALA A 264 5.39 17.84 23.02
N HIS A 265 4.58 18.78 23.55
CA HIS A 265 4.11 18.75 24.93
C HIS A 265 2.99 17.71 25.04
N GLU A 266 3.37 16.44 25.13
CA GLU A 266 2.43 15.32 25.10
C GLU A 266 2.41 14.57 26.41
N THR A 267 1.21 14.18 26.82
CA THR A 267 0.98 13.21 27.87
C THR A 267 0.62 11.87 27.25
N GLU A 268 1.39 10.83 27.57
CA GLU A 268 1.08 9.45 27.18
C GLU A 268 0.15 8.78 28.18
N LEU A 269 -0.86 8.08 27.67
CA LEU A 269 -1.60 7.09 28.42
C LEU A 269 -1.21 5.70 27.90
N HIS A 270 -0.44 4.96 28.68
CA HIS A 270 -0.33 3.51 28.51
C HIS A 270 -1.53 2.87 29.23
N LEU A 271 -2.48 2.34 28.48
CA LEU A 271 -3.56 1.48 28.99
C LEU A 271 -3.12 0.03 28.97
#